data_f02a61931b2d874a9de3184b3f33b8e2
#
_entry.id   f02a61931b2d874a9de3184b3f33b8e2
#
_cell.length_a   1.000
_cell.length_b   1.000
_cell.length_c   1.000
_cell.angle_alpha   90.00
_cell.angle_beta   90.00
_cell.angle_gamma   90.00
#
_symmetry.space_group_name_H-M   'P 1'
#
loop_
_entity.id
_entity.type
_entity.pdbx_description
1 polymer ?
#
loop_
_entity_poly.entity_id
_entity_poly.type
_entity_poly.pdbx_seq_one_letter_code
_entity_poly.pdbx_strand_id
1 'polypeptide(L)'
;MRLLQSAVVLSVAAAASAVAIAQQAPPPRVSIQEIAAGLPADGSRWLTFGGDYANQRHSPLTQIAPGNVTRLVPLWTFQTNTLGNFETTSLMRDNVLYVTGPNNIAWAIDARTGRQIWRYRRELPPNLTACCGLVNRGFGVLGDKLFMTTLDAHLVALDIKTGTVAWDATIEEYKTGHSSTIAPLVVKDKIIVGAAGGEYGIRAFIDAYDANTGQRAWRFYTVPGPGEPGNDTWAGDSWKTGGASVWVTGAYDAEQNLVMYGVGNPGPDYHSESRKGDNLYSNSLVALDADTGKLRWHYQFTPHDLHDWDATEVPILADLPIGGQTRKVVMFANRNGFYYTLDRTTGKVIVAKPFVVTTWAKEIGADGRPVLLPGHVPNEKGAVTCPDLTGGTNFYPPSFDPATRTFFVTARETCMTYYAWKPEYTAGERFTGGAGQRVKPSESEAYGALRAIDPITGERKWEFKLLSPSTAGVLTTASGLLFSGDADGNLLALDSRSGKLLWRYQMGAPLHGTSPTTYIIDGRQHLLVPSGTTLTAWALPQ
;
A
#
# COMPACT_ATOMS: atom_id res chain seq x y z
N MET A 1 23.98 -20.49 99.95
CA MET A 1 23.07 -19.78 99.09
C MET A 1 23.75 -19.56 97.74
N ARG A 2 23.45 -20.37 96.76
CA ARG A 2 23.98 -20.21 95.38
C ARG A 2 22.77 -20.05 94.46
N LEU A 3 22.70 -18.90 93.77
CA LEU A 3 21.72 -18.59 92.76
C LEU A 3 22.18 -19.21 91.41
N LEU A 4 21.35 -20.04 90.82
CA LEU A 4 21.48 -20.54 89.48
C LEU A 4 20.86 -19.50 88.52
N GLN A 5 21.64 -18.97 87.58
CA GLN A 5 21.17 -18.24 86.44
C GLN A 5 21.01 -19.20 85.25
N SER A 6 19.77 -19.34 84.75
CA SER A 6 19.47 -20.08 83.56
C SER A 6 19.49 -19.11 82.36
N ALA A 7 20.42 -19.33 81.41
CA ALA A 7 20.47 -18.64 80.18
C ALA A 7 19.54 -19.31 79.13
N VAL A 8 18.55 -18.54 78.63
CA VAL A 8 17.71 -18.97 77.53
C VAL A 8 18.36 -18.48 76.20
N VAL A 9 18.74 -19.43 75.36
CA VAL A 9 19.25 -19.17 74.01
C VAL A 9 18.06 -19.14 73.04
N LEU A 10 17.72 -17.96 72.52
CA LEU A 10 16.75 -17.81 71.44
C LEU A 10 17.48 -18.02 70.09
N SER A 11 17.16 -19.12 69.39
CA SER A 11 17.58 -19.37 68.02
C SER A 11 16.62 -18.67 67.07
N VAL A 12 17.06 -17.60 66.40
CA VAL A 12 16.32 -16.95 65.31
C VAL A 12 16.67 -17.68 64.01
N ALA A 13 15.74 -18.45 63.49
CA ALA A 13 15.83 -19.06 62.16
C ALA A 13 15.42 -18.01 61.12
N ALA A 14 16.37 -17.47 60.38
CA ALA A 14 16.11 -16.60 59.23
C ALA A 14 15.68 -17.47 58.02
N ALA A 15 14.38 -17.46 57.70
CA ALA A 15 13.86 -18.04 56.46
C ALA A 15 14.15 -17.07 55.30
N ALA A 16 15.14 -17.36 54.48
CA ALA A 16 15.41 -16.68 53.23
C ALA A 16 14.36 -17.12 52.19
N SER A 17 13.33 -16.31 51.97
CA SER A 17 12.39 -16.48 50.86
C SER A 17 13.09 -16.10 49.54
N ALA A 18 13.55 -17.08 48.78
CA ALA A 18 14.01 -16.88 47.42
C ALA A 18 12.79 -16.53 46.52
N VAL A 19 12.63 -15.26 46.21
CA VAL A 19 11.69 -14.83 45.17
C VAL A 19 12.26 -15.28 43.83
N ALA A 20 11.72 -16.38 43.30
CA ALA A 20 11.99 -16.83 41.94
C ALA A 20 11.40 -15.76 41.02
N ILE A 21 12.25 -14.89 40.46
CA ILE A 21 11.88 -14.05 39.33
C ILE A 21 11.63 -15.03 38.17
N ALA A 22 10.36 -15.29 37.89
CA ALA A 22 9.97 -16.04 36.71
C ALA A 22 10.54 -15.29 35.51
N GLN A 23 11.58 -15.82 34.90
CA GLN A 23 12.08 -15.33 33.61
C GLN A 23 10.91 -15.41 32.65
N GLN A 24 10.32 -14.27 32.32
CA GLN A 24 9.33 -14.19 31.25
C GLN A 24 9.95 -14.76 29.98
N ALA A 25 9.30 -15.79 29.42
CA ALA A 25 9.71 -16.33 28.13
C ALA A 25 9.95 -15.17 27.15
N PRO A 26 11.04 -15.22 26.36
CA PRO A 26 11.26 -14.19 25.35
C PRO A 26 10.00 -14.10 24.48
N PRO A 27 9.57 -12.90 24.09
CA PRO A 27 8.37 -12.74 23.29
C PRO A 27 8.49 -13.59 22.04
N PRO A 28 7.40 -14.16 21.55
CA PRO A 28 7.40 -14.85 20.29
C PRO A 28 7.84 -13.87 19.19
N ARG A 29 8.93 -14.20 18.54
CA ARG A 29 9.45 -13.42 17.39
C ARG A 29 8.59 -13.72 16.19
N VAL A 30 8.22 -12.70 15.40
CA VAL A 30 7.54 -12.90 14.12
C VAL A 30 8.51 -13.58 13.16
N SER A 31 8.20 -14.79 12.76
CA SER A 31 9.04 -15.55 11.83
C SER A 31 8.65 -15.27 10.37
N ILE A 32 9.60 -15.49 9.46
CA ILE A 32 9.33 -15.38 8.02
C ILE A 32 8.28 -16.41 7.56
N GLN A 33 8.23 -17.56 8.20
CA GLN A 33 7.24 -18.63 7.94
C GLN A 33 5.83 -18.16 8.28
N GLU A 34 5.64 -17.39 9.37
CA GLU A 34 4.34 -16.83 9.74
C GLU A 34 3.88 -15.76 8.74
N ILE A 35 4.81 -14.93 8.26
CA ILE A 35 4.52 -13.93 7.21
C ILE A 35 4.13 -14.63 5.91
N ALA A 36 4.90 -15.65 5.49
CA ALA A 36 4.65 -16.41 4.27
C ALA A 36 3.34 -17.22 4.31
N ALA A 37 2.91 -17.65 5.50
CA ALA A 37 1.63 -18.35 5.67
C ALA A 37 0.40 -17.45 5.50
N GLY A 38 0.56 -16.12 5.47
CA GLY A 38 -0.52 -15.16 5.25
C GLY A 38 -1.55 -15.12 6.38
N LEU A 39 -2.80 -14.85 6.02
CA LEU A 39 -3.90 -14.74 6.97
C LEU A 39 -4.35 -16.11 7.48
N PRO A 40 -4.30 -16.36 8.79
CA PRO A 40 -4.74 -17.64 9.35
C PRO A 40 -6.26 -17.68 9.51
N ALA A 41 -6.82 -18.89 9.46
CA ALA A 41 -8.27 -19.10 9.63
C ALA A 41 -8.80 -18.70 11.02
N ASP A 42 -7.93 -18.70 12.05
CA ASP A 42 -8.25 -18.27 13.41
C ASP A 42 -8.22 -16.74 13.59
N GLY A 43 -7.81 -15.99 12.55
CA GLY A 43 -7.75 -14.53 12.58
C GLY A 43 -6.77 -13.93 13.58
N SER A 44 -5.81 -14.70 14.06
CA SER A 44 -4.90 -14.30 15.15
C SER A 44 -3.84 -13.28 14.73
N ARG A 45 -3.70 -12.99 13.42
CA ARG A 45 -2.68 -12.06 12.92
C ARG A 45 -3.03 -11.45 11.56
N TRP A 46 -2.41 -10.26 11.29
CA TRP A 46 -2.33 -9.58 10.00
C TRP A 46 -0.93 -8.97 9.88
N LEU A 47 -0.01 -9.58 9.12
CA LEU A 47 1.44 -9.28 9.20
C LEU A 47 2.02 -8.57 7.98
N THR A 48 1.23 -8.37 6.92
CA THR A 48 1.68 -7.68 5.70
C THR A 48 0.67 -6.62 5.30
N PHE A 49 1.06 -5.73 4.39
CA PHE A 49 0.18 -4.70 3.86
C PHE A 49 -1.12 -5.28 3.27
N GLY A 50 -1.03 -6.34 2.47
CA GLY A 50 -2.18 -6.98 1.82
C GLY A 50 -2.80 -8.14 2.59
N GLY A 51 -2.26 -8.48 3.78
CA GLY A 51 -2.65 -9.67 4.56
C GLY A 51 -1.83 -10.91 4.23
N ASP A 52 -1.35 -11.02 2.99
CA ASP A 52 -0.44 -12.05 2.50
C ASP A 52 0.57 -11.45 1.50
N TYR A 53 1.49 -12.25 0.99
CA TYR A 53 2.45 -11.84 -0.02
C TYR A 53 1.83 -11.62 -1.41
N ALA A 54 0.65 -12.20 -1.66
CA ALA A 54 -0.10 -12.03 -2.89
C ALA A 54 -0.96 -10.76 -2.91
N ASN A 55 -1.04 -10.03 -1.79
CA ASN A 55 -1.84 -8.82 -1.60
C ASN A 55 -3.35 -9.01 -1.86
N GLN A 56 -3.88 -10.23 -1.66
CA GLN A 56 -5.28 -10.53 -2.00
C GLN A 56 -6.28 -9.76 -1.14
N ARG A 57 -5.92 -9.33 0.04
CA ARG A 57 -6.77 -8.58 0.98
C ARG A 57 -8.15 -9.23 1.15
N HIS A 58 -8.13 -10.57 1.20
CA HIS A 58 -9.28 -11.42 1.38
C HIS A 58 -9.16 -12.19 2.70
N SER A 59 -10.03 -11.91 3.64
CA SER A 59 -10.00 -12.56 4.97
C SER A 59 -10.75 -13.88 4.97
N PRO A 60 -10.19 -14.95 5.56
CA PRO A 60 -10.89 -16.22 5.73
C PRO A 60 -12.01 -16.19 6.79
N LEU A 61 -12.18 -15.07 7.50
CA LEU A 61 -13.13 -14.96 8.62
C LEU A 61 -14.58 -14.85 8.16
N THR A 62 -15.50 -15.47 8.93
CA THR A 62 -16.89 -15.62 8.54
C THR A 62 -17.90 -15.24 9.63
N GLN A 63 -17.50 -14.84 10.83
CA GLN A 63 -18.45 -14.47 11.90
C GLN A 63 -19.31 -13.26 11.54
N ILE A 64 -18.66 -12.21 10.93
CA ILE A 64 -19.39 -11.09 10.34
C ILE A 64 -19.79 -11.53 8.93
N ALA A 65 -21.12 -11.59 8.68
CA ALA A 65 -21.68 -12.18 7.48
C ALA A 65 -22.85 -11.33 6.95
N PRO A 66 -23.32 -11.53 5.70
CA PRO A 66 -24.43 -10.79 5.14
C PRO A 66 -25.70 -10.79 6.01
N GLY A 67 -25.98 -11.88 6.72
CA GLY A 67 -27.17 -12.00 7.58
C GLY A 67 -27.10 -11.25 8.92
N ASN A 68 -25.94 -10.75 9.33
CA ASN A 68 -25.76 -10.11 10.63
C ASN A 68 -24.96 -8.78 10.59
N VAL A 69 -24.44 -8.38 9.44
CA VAL A 69 -23.60 -7.17 9.29
C VAL A 69 -24.31 -5.89 9.76
N THR A 70 -25.63 -5.84 9.68
CA THR A 70 -26.46 -4.73 10.16
C THR A 70 -26.41 -4.54 11.68
N ARG A 71 -25.89 -5.54 12.41
CA ARG A 71 -25.75 -5.52 13.87
C ARG A 71 -24.38 -5.05 14.34
N LEU A 72 -23.46 -4.67 13.42
CA LEU A 72 -22.16 -4.15 13.79
C LEU A 72 -22.29 -2.91 14.67
N VAL A 73 -21.51 -2.87 15.76
CA VAL A 73 -21.40 -1.74 16.68
C VAL A 73 -19.92 -1.35 16.85
N PRO A 74 -19.61 -0.06 17.03
CA PRO A 74 -18.25 0.36 17.39
C PRO A 74 -17.96 -0.09 18.83
N LEU A 75 -16.76 -0.63 19.05
CA LEU A 75 -16.29 -1.05 20.37
C LEU A 75 -15.44 0.02 21.03
N TRP A 76 -14.55 0.58 20.26
CA TRP A 76 -13.68 1.68 20.69
C TRP A 76 -13.21 2.48 19.46
N THR A 77 -12.82 3.73 19.71
CA THR A 77 -12.22 4.61 18.72
C THR A 77 -10.94 5.21 19.30
N PHE A 78 -9.83 4.99 18.60
CA PHE A 78 -8.55 5.63 18.88
C PHE A 78 -8.43 6.90 18.07
N GLN A 79 -8.20 8.05 18.76
CA GLN A 79 -7.98 9.34 18.12
C GLN A 79 -6.47 9.59 18.04
N THR A 80 -5.93 9.82 16.83
CA THR A 80 -4.49 10.01 16.62
C THR A 80 -3.97 11.34 17.17
N ASN A 81 -4.84 12.35 17.32
CA ASN A 81 -4.48 13.73 17.67
C ASN A 81 -3.42 14.32 16.72
N THR A 82 -3.45 13.90 15.46
CA THR A 82 -2.50 14.34 14.42
C THR A 82 -3.29 14.67 13.17
N LEU A 83 -3.06 15.86 12.62
CA LEU A 83 -3.67 16.28 11.36
C LEU A 83 -2.96 15.61 10.20
N GLY A 84 -3.71 15.28 9.15
CA GLY A 84 -3.24 14.66 7.93
C GLY A 84 -3.99 13.38 7.58
N ASN A 85 -3.77 12.89 6.37
CA ASN A 85 -4.41 11.66 5.88
C ASN A 85 -3.86 10.43 6.59
N PHE A 86 -4.75 9.52 6.94
CA PHE A 86 -4.42 8.29 7.64
C PHE A 86 -4.46 7.11 6.64
N GLU A 87 -3.36 6.92 5.91
CA GLU A 87 -3.27 5.97 4.78
C GLU A 87 -2.76 4.58 5.18
N THR A 88 -2.65 4.29 6.45
CA THR A 88 -2.00 3.08 6.96
C THR A 88 -2.80 1.81 6.73
N THR A 89 -2.11 0.69 6.53
CA THR A 89 -2.59 -0.64 6.88
C THR A 89 -2.03 -1.02 8.25
N SER A 90 -2.90 -1.27 9.21
CA SER A 90 -2.50 -1.71 10.55
C SER A 90 -2.05 -3.16 10.52
N LEU A 91 -0.88 -3.47 11.11
CA LEU A 91 -0.51 -4.84 11.40
C LEU A 91 -1.13 -5.28 12.74
N MET A 92 -1.44 -6.56 12.87
CA MET A 92 -1.99 -7.14 14.10
C MET A 92 -1.23 -8.41 14.50
N ARG A 93 -0.75 -8.44 15.75
CA ARG A 93 -0.12 -9.62 16.37
C ARG A 93 -0.29 -9.59 17.87
N ASP A 94 -0.57 -10.73 18.49
CA ASP A 94 -0.65 -10.91 19.94
C ASP A 94 -1.55 -9.88 20.63
N ASN A 95 -2.72 -9.56 20.03
CA ASN A 95 -3.68 -8.55 20.45
C ASN A 95 -3.12 -7.11 20.48
N VAL A 96 -2.06 -6.83 19.75
CA VAL A 96 -1.50 -5.49 19.56
C VAL A 96 -1.63 -5.09 18.09
N LEU A 97 -2.12 -3.88 17.87
CA LEU A 97 -2.14 -3.22 16.58
C LEU A 97 -0.92 -2.31 16.46
N TYR A 98 -0.20 -2.44 15.35
CA TYR A 98 0.92 -1.58 15.01
C TYR A 98 0.50 -0.69 13.84
N VAL A 99 0.54 0.61 14.05
CA VAL A 99 -0.12 1.59 13.20
C VAL A 99 0.84 2.74 12.92
N THR A 100 1.03 3.09 11.67
CA THR A 100 1.71 4.33 11.27
C THR A 100 0.69 5.42 10.97
N GLY A 101 1.09 6.67 11.04
CA GLY A 101 0.25 7.81 10.71
C GLY A 101 1.04 8.92 10.02
N PRO A 102 0.40 10.05 9.77
CA PRO A 102 1.05 11.20 9.17
C PRO A 102 2.17 11.76 10.06
N ASN A 103 3.06 12.56 9.47
CA ASN A 103 4.13 13.26 10.18
C ASN A 103 5.15 12.33 10.86
N ASN A 104 5.45 11.15 10.28
CA ASN A 104 6.39 10.17 10.84
C ASN A 104 6.03 9.71 12.27
N ILE A 105 4.73 9.61 12.58
CA ILE A 105 4.25 9.13 13.88
C ILE A 105 3.77 7.69 13.75
N ALA A 106 3.99 6.89 14.81
CA ALA A 106 3.49 5.54 14.87
C ALA A 106 3.09 5.13 16.29
N TRP A 107 2.26 4.09 16.41
CA TRP A 107 1.70 3.62 17.67
C TRP A 107 1.66 2.09 17.73
N ALA A 108 1.81 1.55 18.96
CA ALA A 108 1.22 0.28 19.31
C ALA A 108 -0.03 0.52 20.15
N ILE A 109 -1.10 -0.20 19.83
CA ILE A 109 -2.43 -0.02 20.42
C ILE A 109 -2.92 -1.40 20.87
N ASP A 110 -3.42 -1.49 22.09
CA ASP A 110 -4.13 -2.67 22.57
C ASP A 110 -5.40 -2.89 21.73
N ALA A 111 -5.47 -3.99 21.00
CA ALA A 111 -6.53 -4.25 20.03
C ALA A 111 -7.90 -4.55 20.67
N ARG A 112 -7.96 -4.88 21.99
CA ARG A 112 -9.21 -5.07 22.73
C ARG A 112 -9.86 -3.76 23.11
N THR A 113 -9.03 -2.77 23.51
CA THR A 113 -9.48 -1.58 24.22
C THR A 113 -9.25 -0.27 23.46
N GLY A 114 -8.43 -0.29 22.42
CA GLY A 114 -7.99 0.93 21.71
C GLY A 114 -6.98 1.76 22.50
N ARG A 115 -6.49 1.27 23.67
CA ARG A 115 -5.53 2.01 24.49
C ARG A 115 -4.14 1.99 23.88
N GLN A 116 -3.49 3.17 23.81
CA GLN A 116 -2.10 3.29 23.39
C GLN A 116 -1.17 2.54 24.37
N ILE A 117 -0.28 1.70 23.82
CA ILE A 117 0.80 1.02 24.55
C ILE A 117 2.07 1.86 24.47
N TRP A 118 2.50 2.21 23.27
CA TRP A 118 3.60 3.14 23.04
C TRP A 118 3.33 4.03 21.83
N ARG A 119 4.11 5.10 21.70
CA ARG A 119 4.10 6.05 20.57
C ARG A 119 5.52 6.34 20.16
N TYR A 120 5.80 6.26 18.86
CA TYR A 120 7.02 6.74 18.24
C TYR A 120 6.74 8.04 17.50
N ARG A 121 7.70 8.96 17.52
CA ARG A 121 7.67 10.19 16.72
C ARG A 121 9.09 10.50 16.24
N ARG A 122 9.22 10.75 14.93
CA ARG A 122 10.41 11.32 14.32
C ARG A 122 10.11 12.75 13.93
N GLU A 123 10.91 13.69 14.44
CA GLU A 123 10.79 15.08 14.07
C GLU A 123 11.09 15.26 12.59
N LEU A 124 10.25 16.06 11.91
CA LEU A 124 10.45 16.39 10.51
C LEU A 124 11.50 17.50 10.40
N PRO A 125 12.45 17.40 9.45
CA PRO A 125 13.39 18.49 9.18
C PRO A 125 12.63 19.76 8.77
N PRO A 126 13.14 20.95 9.13
CA PRO A 126 12.63 22.18 8.59
C PRO A 126 12.82 22.20 7.06
N ASN A 127 11.87 22.75 6.34
CA ASN A 127 11.86 22.83 4.87
C ASN A 127 11.81 21.46 4.16
N LEU A 128 11.25 20.45 4.81
CA LEU A 128 10.96 19.18 4.15
C LEU A 128 9.96 19.41 3.01
N THR A 129 10.34 18.96 1.81
CA THR A 129 9.46 18.94 0.64
C THR A 129 8.96 17.52 0.44
N ALA A 130 7.64 17.33 0.45
CA ALA A 130 7.02 16.05 0.15
C ALA A 130 5.76 16.28 -0.69
N CYS A 131 5.59 15.51 -1.77
CA CYS A 131 4.34 15.51 -2.52
C CYS A 131 3.22 14.87 -1.72
N CYS A 132 2.00 15.33 -1.98
CA CYS A 132 0.78 14.55 -1.76
C CYS A 132 0.40 14.32 -0.30
N GLY A 133 1.03 15.02 0.62
CA GLY A 133 0.78 14.96 2.06
C GLY A 133 1.86 14.25 2.85
N LEU A 134 1.86 14.48 4.16
CA LEU A 134 2.86 13.91 5.08
C LEU A 134 2.41 12.54 5.58
N VAL A 135 2.25 11.59 4.66
CA VAL A 135 1.61 10.28 4.87
C VAL A 135 2.61 9.15 5.12
N ASN A 136 2.11 8.05 5.67
CA ASN A 136 2.83 6.77 5.79
C ASN A 136 1.84 5.62 5.65
N ARG A 137 2.21 4.55 4.92
CA ARG A 137 1.28 3.48 4.53
C ARG A 137 1.36 2.21 5.38
N GLY A 138 2.26 2.14 6.37
CA GLY A 138 2.30 1.01 7.29
C GLY A 138 3.68 0.52 7.64
N PHE A 139 3.70 -0.51 8.45
CA PHE A 139 4.90 -1.21 8.88
C PHE A 139 5.18 -2.48 8.06
N GLY A 140 6.47 -2.86 7.97
CA GLY A 140 6.91 -4.25 7.85
C GLY A 140 7.25 -4.81 9.23
N VAL A 141 7.22 -6.14 9.41
CA VAL A 141 7.56 -6.78 10.68
C VAL A 141 8.40 -8.02 10.47
N LEU A 142 9.45 -8.21 11.27
CA LEU A 142 10.25 -9.44 11.32
C LEU A 142 10.99 -9.54 12.66
N GLY A 143 10.97 -10.73 13.26
CA GLY A 143 11.62 -10.95 14.56
C GLY A 143 10.95 -10.12 15.66
N ASP A 144 11.74 -9.30 16.29
CA ASP A 144 11.35 -8.35 17.33
C ASP A 144 11.32 -6.89 16.85
N LYS A 145 11.30 -6.67 15.52
CA LYS A 145 11.38 -5.35 14.91
C LYS A 145 10.21 -5.03 14.00
N LEU A 146 9.80 -3.76 14.05
CA LEU A 146 8.92 -3.11 13.08
C LEU A 146 9.77 -2.20 12.21
N PHE A 147 9.50 -2.18 10.92
CA PHE A 147 10.21 -1.36 9.95
C PHE A 147 9.27 -0.34 9.35
N MET A 148 9.65 0.93 9.35
CA MET A 148 8.90 2.00 8.68
C MET A 148 9.85 2.91 7.89
N THR A 149 9.38 3.37 6.76
CA THR A 149 10.05 4.45 6.02
C THR A 149 9.62 5.81 6.56
N THR A 150 10.38 6.84 6.28
CA THR A 150 10.11 8.19 6.77
C THR A 150 10.17 9.23 5.66
N LEU A 151 9.50 10.35 5.88
CA LEU A 151 9.39 11.44 4.92
C LEU A 151 10.73 12.11 4.61
N ASP A 152 11.69 12.05 5.53
CA ASP A 152 13.06 12.50 5.36
C ASP A 152 13.97 11.41 4.77
N ALA A 153 13.38 10.45 4.05
CA ALA A 153 14.04 9.38 3.31
C ALA A 153 14.96 8.49 4.17
N HIS A 154 14.45 8.01 5.32
CA HIS A 154 15.09 6.99 6.14
C HIS A 154 14.26 5.71 6.19
N LEU A 155 14.93 4.60 6.50
CA LEU A 155 14.32 3.34 6.93
C LEU A 155 14.69 3.14 8.40
N VAL A 156 13.67 3.06 9.27
CA VAL A 156 13.84 2.94 10.71
C VAL A 156 13.32 1.59 11.19
N ALA A 157 14.11 0.89 11.99
CA ALA A 157 13.67 -0.29 12.72
C ALA A 157 13.36 0.09 14.17
N LEU A 158 12.16 -0.26 14.62
CA LEU A 158 11.71 -0.04 15.99
C LEU A 158 11.60 -1.39 16.72
N ASP A 159 11.99 -1.43 17.98
CA ASP A 159 11.67 -2.54 18.87
C ASP A 159 10.14 -2.68 18.99
N ILE A 160 9.62 -3.85 18.72
CA ILE A 160 8.17 -4.11 18.63
C ILE A 160 7.43 -3.88 19.96
N LYS A 161 8.10 -4.05 21.12
CA LYS A 161 7.51 -3.91 22.45
C LYS A 161 7.49 -2.47 22.95
N THR A 162 8.56 -1.73 22.64
CA THR A 162 8.82 -0.43 23.27
C THR A 162 8.67 0.75 22.29
N GLY A 163 8.72 0.49 20.98
CA GLY A 163 8.75 1.55 19.96
C GLY A 163 10.08 2.33 19.93
N THR A 164 11.13 1.87 20.63
CA THR A 164 12.45 2.50 20.60
C THR A 164 13.20 2.14 19.32
N VAL A 165 14.02 3.06 18.81
CA VAL A 165 14.82 2.83 17.61
C VAL A 165 15.90 1.78 17.87
N ALA A 166 15.87 0.70 17.10
CA ALA A 166 16.90 -0.34 17.09
C ALA A 166 18.05 0.03 16.12
N TRP A 167 17.70 0.53 14.94
CA TRP A 167 18.63 1.11 13.98
C TRP A 167 17.89 2.08 13.04
N ASP A 168 18.65 2.97 12.40
CA ASP A 168 18.18 4.02 11.50
C ASP A 168 19.13 4.11 10.30
N ALA A 169 18.62 3.87 9.09
CA ALA A 169 19.40 3.87 7.87
C ALA A 169 18.90 4.97 6.92
N THR A 170 19.79 5.82 6.45
CA THR A 170 19.48 6.81 5.41
C THR A 170 19.29 6.10 4.07
N ILE A 171 18.12 6.29 3.45
CA ILE A 171 17.81 5.82 2.10
C ILE A 171 18.47 6.75 1.08
N GLU A 172 18.22 8.08 1.19
CA GLU A 172 18.78 9.10 0.31
C GLU A 172 18.71 10.49 0.96
N GLU A 173 19.32 11.50 0.33
CA GLU A 173 19.29 12.91 0.79
C GLU A 173 17.90 13.53 0.49
N TYR A 174 17.14 13.86 1.52
CA TYR A 174 15.77 14.40 1.37
C TYR A 174 15.74 15.79 0.71
N LYS A 175 16.82 16.60 0.84
CA LYS A 175 16.88 17.96 0.26
C LYS A 175 16.83 17.95 -1.27
N THR A 176 17.13 16.83 -1.89
CA THR A 176 17.02 16.66 -3.34
C THR A 176 15.60 16.31 -3.80
N GLY A 177 14.64 16.23 -2.88
CA GLY A 177 13.26 15.86 -3.15
C GLY A 177 12.92 14.39 -2.87
N HIS A 178 13.89 13.58 -2.43
CA HIS A 178 13.62 12.20 -2.05
C HIS A 178 12.85 12.11 -0.73
N SER A 179 11.88 11.21 -0.69
CA SER A 179 11.17 10.80 0.50
C SER A 179 10.83 9.31 0.42
N SER A 180 10.23 8.74 1.46
CA SER A 180 9.66 7.40 1.37
C SER A 180 8.41 7.29 2.24
N THR A 181 7.31 6.83 1.63
CA THR A 181 5.98 6.71 2.26
C THR A 181 5.43 5.30 2.21
N ILE A 182 6.21 4.37 1.66
CA ILE A 182 5.82 2.99 1.39
C ILE A 182 5.72 2.18 2.70
N ALA A 183 4.79 1.23 2.77
CA ALA A 183 4.88 0.16 3.76
C ALA A 183 5.97 -0.84 3.32
N PRO A 184 7.04 -1.04 4.12
CA PRO A 184 8.14 -1.93 3.74
C PRO A 184 7.67 -3.37 3.50
N LEU A 185 8.11 -3.99 2.42
CA LEU A 185 7.88 -5.40 2.14
C LEU A 185 9.01 -6.23 2.73
N VAL A 186 8.67 -7.11 3.66
CA VAL A 186 9.64 -8.04 4.27
C VAL A 186 9.71 -9.32 3.47
N VAL A 187 10.89 -9.66 2.96
CA VAL A 187 11.13 -10.89 2.19
C VAL A 187 12.39 -11.57 2.71
N LYS A 188 12.24 -12.76 3.29
CA LYS A 188 13.34 -13.48 3.92
C LYS A 188 14.00 -12.62 5.02
N ASP A 189 15.26 -12.27 4.86
CA ASP A 189 16.06 -11.42 5.74
C ASP A 189 16.16 -9.96 5.27
N LYS A 190 15.38 -9.58 4.25
CA LYS A 190 15.46 -8.27 3.60
C LYS A 190 14.20 -7.43 3.81
N ILE A 191 14.41 -6.14 3.92
CA ILE A 191 13.37 -5.11 3.96
C ILE A 191 13.45 -4.34 2.65
N ILE A 192 12.40 -4.46 1.81
CA ILE A 192 12.39 -3.85 0.49
C ILE A 192 11.51 -2.60 0.51
N VAL A 193 12.06 -1.50 0.02
CA VAL A 193 11.45 -0.18 0.02
C VAL A 193 11.70 0.53 -1.32
N GLY A 194 10.94 1.58 -1.60
CA GLY A 194 11.11 2.42 -2.77
C GLY A 194 11.23 3.90 -2.43
N ALA A 195 11.78 4.67 -3.34
CA ALA A 195 11.90 6.12 -3.25
C ALA A 195 10.63 6.80 -3.80
N ALA A 196 10.08 7.77 -3.06
CA ALA A 196 9.06 8.73 -3.49
C ALA A 196 9.72 10.07 -3.82
N GLY A 197 9.01 10.95 -4.54
CA GLY A 197 9.47 12.29 -4.91
C GLY A 197 9.67 12.48 -6.42
N GLY A 198 8.96 11.73 -7.26
CA GLY A 198 9.04 11.85 -8.72
C GLY A 198 8.86 13.26 -9.23
N GLU A 199 7.97 14.04 -8.61
CA GLU A 199 7.63 15.42 -8.93
C GLU A 199 8.77 16.42 -8.69
N TYR A 200 9.85 16.00 -8.07
CA TYR A 200 11.05 16.84 -7.80
C TYR A 200 12.22 16.50 -8.71
N GLY A 201 11.99 15.72 -9.78
CA GLY A 201 13.04 15.34 -10.72
C GLY A 201 14.15 14.51 -10.08
N ILE A 202 13.79 13.55 -9.26
CA ILE A 202 14.73 12.57 -8.70
C ILE A 202 15.03 11.45 -9.71
N ARG A 203 16.08 10.70 -9.47
CA ARG A 203 16.30 9.40 -10.10
C ARG A 203 15.91 8.31 -9.12
N ALA A 204 14.69 7.81 -9.20
CA ALA A 204 14.15 6.89 -8.21
C ALA A 204 14.69 5.46 -8.34
N PHE A 205 14.41 4.65 -7.31
CA PHE A 205 14.95 3.30 -7.16
C PHE A 205 14.10 2.44 -6.23
N ILE A 206 14.38 1.13 -6.23
CA ILE A 206 13.95 0.14 -5.25
C ILE A 206 15.21 -0.37 -4.54
N ASP A 207 15.20 -0.35 -3.22
CA ASP A 207 16.27 -0.82 -2.37
C ASP A 207 15.85 -2.01 -1.51
N ALA A 208 16.79 -2.91 -1.22
CA ALA A 208 16.66 -3.88 -0.14
C ALA A 208 17.73 -3.65 0.92
N TYR A 209 17.32 -3.79 2.18
CA TYR A 209 18.15 -3.65 3.36
C TYR A 209 18.14 -4.93 4.18
N ASP A 210 19.27 -5.28 4.77
CA ASP A 210 19.35 -6.37 5.76
C ASP A 210 18.53 -6.00 7.01
N ALA A 211 17.62 -6.86 7.41
CA ALA A 211 16.68 -6.62 8.51
C ALA A 211 17.35 -6.46 9.89
N ASN A 212 18.55 -7.01 10.07
CA ASN A 212 19.27 -6.95 11.34
C ASN A 212 20.11 -5.70 11.45
N THR A 213 20.79 -5.32 10.37
CA THR A 213 21.83 -4.29 10.38
C THR A 213 21.40 -2.96 9.77
N GLY A 214 20.36 -2.94 8.92
CA GLY A 214 19.97 -1.78 8.14
C GLY A 214 20.94 -1.47 6.99
N GLN A 215 21.90 -2.35 6.68
CA GLN A 215 22.78 -2.17 5.53
C GLN A 215 22.05 -2.48 4.23
N ARG A 216 22.27 -1.63 3.21
CA ARG A 216 21.71 -1.85 1.89
C ARG A 216 22.36 -3.06 1.22
N ALA A 217 21.52 -4.05 0.86
CA ALA A 217 21.94 -5.27 0.18
C ALA A 217 22.05 -5.07 -1.34
N TRP A 218 21.05 -4.40 -1.93
CA TRP A 218 21.04 -4.08 -3.35
C TRP A 218 20.16 -2.85 -3.65
N ARG A 219 20.39 -2.22 -4.82
CA ARG A 219 19.58 -1.14 -5.40
C ARG A 219 19.28 -1.45 -6.86
N PHE A 220 18.03 -1.26 -7.26
CA PHE A 220 17.57 -1.24 -8.66
C PHE A 220 17.07 0.16 -8.99
N TYR A 221 17.73 0.84 -9.92
CA TYR A 221 17.26 2.13 -10.41
C TYR A 221 16.09 1.95 -11.37
N THR A 222 14.96 2.60 -11.10
CA THR A 222 13.78 2.60 -11.97
C THR A 222 13.94 3.50 -13.18
N VAL A 223 14.92 4.40 -13.14
CA VAL A 223 15.41 5.19 -14.27
C VAL A 223 16.84 4.76 -14.57
N PRO A 224 17.08 3.99 -15.65
CA PRO A 224 18.42 3.49 -15.96
C PRO A 224 19.36 4.61 -16.40
N GLY A 225 20.62 4.55 -15.96
CA GLY A 225 21.69 5.43 -16.39
C GLY A 225 22.48 4.87 -17.59
N PRO A 226 23.48 5.61 -18.09
CA PRO A 226 24.30 5.19 -19.21
C PRO A 226 24.92 3.80 -19.02
N GLY A 227 24.73 2.93 -20.01
CA GLY A 227 25.21 1.54 -19.98
C GLY A 227 24.26 0.55 -19.27
N GLU A 228 23.22 1.02 -18.61
CA GLU A 228 22.16 0.18 -18.05
C GLU A 228 21.07 -0.09 -19.08
N PRO A 229 20.49 -1.31 -19.14
CA PRO A 229 19.40 -1.64 -20.06
C PRO A 229 18.21 -0.71 -19.91
N GLY A 230 17.69 -0.17 -21.03
CA GLY A 230 16.57 0.78 -21.07
C GLY A 230 16.97 2.26 -21.03
N ASN A 231 18.25 2.60 -20.84
CA ASN A 231 18.70 4.00 -20.88
C ASN A 231 18.53 4.62 -22.27
N ASP A 232 18.59 3.83 -23.34
CA ASP A 232 18.36 4.23 -24.72
C ASP A 232 16.93 4.72 -24.99
N THR A 233 16.01 4.50 -24.08
CA THR A 233 14.64 5.03 -24.11
C THR A 233 14.51 6.42 -23.49
N TRP A 234 15.61 7.03 -23.05
CA TRP A 234 15.69 8.37 -22.47
C TRP A 234 16.56 9.27 -23.36
N ALA A 235 16.02 10.39 -23.83
CA ALA A 235 16.77 11.31 -24.66
C ALA A 235 17.79 12.12 -23.87
N GLY A 236 19.08 12.06 -24.29
CA GLY A 236 20.14 12.85 -23.70
C GLY A 236 20.31 12.60 -22.18
N ASP A 237 20.30 13.66 -21.39
CA ASP A 237 20.48 13.62 -19.94
C ASP A 237 19.17 13.57 -19.15
N SER A 238 18.01 13.38 -19.81
CA SER A 238 16.70 13.39 -19.15
C SER A 238 16.55 12.29 -18.08
N TRP A 239 17.32 11.20 -18.18
CA TRP A 239 17.37 10.14 -17.18
C TRP A 239 17.82 10.63 -15.79
N LYS A 240 18.58 11.73 -15.70
CA LYS A 240 19.08 12.28 -14.42
C LYS A 240 17.95 12.77 -13.52
N THR A 241 16.87 13.24 -14.12
CA THR A 241 15.69 13.83 -13.45
C THR A 241 14.41 13.09 -13.82
N GLY A 242 14.55 11.79 -14.12
CA GLY A 242 13.52 10.99 -14.77
C GLY A 242 12.35 10.55 -13.89
N GLY A 243 12.29 10.89 -12.61
CA GLY A 243 11.18 10.53 -11.71
C GLY A 243 11.08 9.04 -11.47
N ALA A 244 10.04 8.40 -11.95
CA ALA A 244 9.77 6.96 -11.88
C ALA A 244 9.77 6.40 -10.44
N SER A 245 9.10 7.10 -9.54
CA SER A 245 9.04 6.82 -8.11
C SER A 245 8.34 5.49 -7.78
N VAL A 246 8.68 4.91 -6.61
CA VAL A 246 8.06 3.68 -6.09
C VAL A 246 7.61 3.91 -4.65
N TRP A 247 6.34 4.18 -4.47
CA TRP A 247 5.79 4.66 -3.19
C TRP A 247 4.64 3.80 -2.64
N VAL A 248 4.33 2.66 -3.32
CA VAL A 248 3.34 1.67 -2.87
C VAL A 248 4.00 0.30 -2.76
N THR A 249 3.57 -0.48 -1.76
CA THR A 249 4.09 -1.81 -1.45
C THR A 249 3.88 -2.78 -2.62
N GLY A 250 4.91 -3.57 -2.91
CA GLY A 250 4.87 -4.63 -3.91
C GLY A 250 4.26 -5.94 -3.42
N ALA A 251 4.26 -6.93 -4.29
CA ALA A 251 3.91 -8.32 -3.99
C ALA A 251 5.17 -9.21 -4.05
N TYR A 252 5.12 -10.38 -3.40
CA TYR A 252 6.20 -11.37 -3.45
C TYR A 252 5.69 -12.73 -3.90
N ASP A 253 6.24 -13.24 -5.00
CA ASP A 253 6.08 -14.64 -5.43
C ASP A 253 7.21 -15.49 -4.83
N ALA A 254 6.91 -16.20 -3.75
CA ALA A 254 7.88 -17.01 -3.05
C ALA A 254 8.37 -18.22 -3.87
N GLU A 255 7.54 -18.72 -4.79
CA GLU A 255 7.88 -19.87 -5.64
C GLU A 255 8.91 -19.50 -6.71
N GLN A 256 8.77 -18.30 -7.29
CA GLN A 256 9.70 -17.80 -8.32
C GLN A 256 10.80 -16.91 -7.73
N ASN A 257 10.73 -16.59 -6.43
CA ASN A 257 11.60 -15.65 -5.74
C ASN A 257 11.61 -14.26 -6.38
N LEU A 258 10.43 -13.77 -6.79
CA LEU A 258 10.28 -12.47 -7.46
C LEU A 258 9.49 -11.49 -6.57
N VAL A 259 10.02 -10.29 -6.44
CA VAL A 259 9.26 -9.14 -5.93
C VAL A 259 8.75 -8.32 -7.11
N MET A 260 7.49 -7.91 -7.06
CA MET A 260 6.82 -7.17 -8.13
C MET A 260 6.38 -5.81 -7.61
N TYR A 261 6.86 -4.74 -8.25
CA TYR A 261 6.56 -3.36 -7.86
C TYR A 261 6.03 -2.57 -9.04
N GLY A 262 4.99 -1.80 -8.78
CA GLY A 262 4.55 -0.75 -9.68
C GLY A 262 5.47 0.46 -9.60
N VAL A 263 5.77 1.07 -10.74
CA VAL A 263 6.68 2.20 -10.90
C VAL A 263 5.92 3.41 -11.41
N GLY A 264 6.18 4.56 -10.82
CA GLY A 264 5.53 5.83 -11.11
C GLY A 264 5.86 6.44 -12.47
N ASN A 265 5.26 7.58 -12.73
CA ASN A 265 5.38 8.34 -13.97
C ASN A 265 6.80 8.90 -14.19
N PRO A 266 7.18 9.23 -15.44
CA PRO A 266 8.45 9.87 -15.74
C PRO A 266 8.41 11.39 -15.45
N GLY A 267 9.51 11.95 -14.99
CA GLY A 267 9.67 13.39 -14.81
C GLY A 267 10.36 14.09 -15.99
N PRO A 268 9.94 15.32 -16.35
CA PRO A 268 8.80 16.08 -15.83
C PRO A 268 7.46 15.51 -16.30
N ASP A 269 6.43 15.56 -15.47
CA ASP A 269 5.20 14.78 -15.62
C ASP A 269 4.47 15.03 -16.93
N TYR A 270 4.33 16.32 -17.36
CA TYR A 270 3.45 16.71 -18.46
C TYR A 270 4.19 17.17 -19.72
N HIS A 271 5.50 17.50 -19.63
CA HIS A 271 6.24 18.06 -20.76
C HIS A 271 7.05 16.99 -21.50
N SER A 272 6.46 16.40 -22.53
CA SER A 272 7.01 15.28 -23.32
C SER A 272 8.34 15.58 -24.01
N GLU A 273 8.51 16.80 -24.55
CA GLU A 273 9.68 17.18 -25.33
C GLU A 273 10.98 17.15 -24.52
N SER A 274 10.92 17.28 -23.19
CA SER A 274 12.08 17.21 -22.30
C SER A 274 12.64 15.81 -22.15
N ARG A 275 11.88 14.75 -22.47
CA ARG A 275 12.24 13.36 -22.21
C ARG A 275 11.74 12.40 -23.29
N LYS A 276 12.05 12.69 -24.55
CA LYS A 276 11.64 11.83 -25.68
C LYS A 276 12.05 10.38 -25.49
N GLY A 277 11.23 9.46 -26.00
CA GLY A 277 11.36 8.01 -25.90
C GLY A 277 10.35 7.41 -24.91
N ASP A 278 10.37 6.08 -24.77
CA ASP A 278 9.41 5.34 -23.93
C ASP A 278 9.62 5.55 -22.42
N ASN A 279 10.79 6.02 -22.00
CA ASN A 279 11.17 6.31 -20.61
C ASN A 279 11.10 5.09 -19.67
N LEU A 280 11.73 3.98 -20.04
CA LEU A 280 11.81 2.80 -19.17
C LEU A 280 12.57 3.11 -17.86
N TYR A 281 12.14 2.63 -16.71
CA TYR A 281 11.00 1.72 -16.45
C TYR A 281 9.82 2.47 -15.81
N SER A 282 9.62 3.75 -16.14
CA SER A 282 8.43 4.48 -15.67
C SER A 282 7.15 3.78 -16.10
N ASN A 283 6.05 4.00 -15.36
CA ASN A 283 4.72 3.46 -15.64
C ASN A 283 4.72 1.95 -15.91
N SER A 284 5.55 1.21 -15.19
CA SER A 284 5.75 -0.22 -15.39
C SER A 284 5.43 -1.03 -14.14
N LEU A 285 5.09 -2.30 -14.35
CA LEU A 285 5.28 -3.32 -13.34
C LEU A 285 6.65 -3.96 -13.58
N VAL A 286 7.54 -3.92 -12.59
CA VAL A 286 8.86 -4.56 -12.64
C VAL A 286 8.87 -5.78 -11.74
N ALA A 287 9.44 -6.89 -12.22
CA ALA A 287 9.68 -8.09 -11.43
C ALA A 287 11.18 -8.26 -11.22
N LEU A 288 11.61 -8.21 -9.97
CA LEU A 288 13.00 -8.29 -9.58
C LEU A 288 13.25 -9.58 -8.80
N ASP A 289 14.42 -10.18 -9.02
CA ASP A 289 14.93 -11.24 -8.16
C ASP A 289 15.10 -10.70 -6.72
N ALA A 290 14.44 -11.31 -5.75
CA ALA A 290 14.37 -10.81 -4.39
C ALA A 290 15.73 -10.79 -3.66
N ASP A 291 16.67 -11.67 -4.05
CA ASP A 291 17.97 -11.76 -3.41
C ASP A 291 18.97 -10.75 -3.96
N THR A 292 18.86 -10.42 -5.25
CA THR A 292 19.88 -9.64 -5.99
C THR A 292 19.40 -8.30 -6.54
N GLY A 293 18.09 -8.06 -6.57
CA GLY A 293 17.49 -6.87 -7.21
C GLY A 293 17.59 -6.86 -8.75
N LYS A 294 18.04 -7.96 -9.37
CA LYS A 294 18.15 -8.03 -10.83
C LYS A 294 16.78 -8.14 -11.49
N LEU A 295 16.56 -7.29 -12.50
CA LEU A 295 15.34 -7.31 -13.31
C LEU A 295 15.21 -8.66 -14.03
N ARG A 296 14.05 -9.30 -13.89
CA ARG A 296 13.70 -10.55 -14.57
C ARG A 296 12.79 -10.27 -15.77
N TRP A 297 11.80 -9.39 -15.57
CA TRP A 297 10.92 -8.88 -16.62
C TRP A 297 10.27 -7.57 -16.17
N HIS A 298 9.72 -6.83 -17.14
CA HIS A 298 8.86 -5.67 -16.92
C HIS A 298 7.72 -5.67 -17.94
N TYR A 299 6.66 -4.94 -17.59
CA TYR A 299 5.61 -4.57 -18.52
C TYR A 299 5.28 -3.09 -18.32
N GLN A 300 5.40 -2.29 -19.39
CA GLN A 300 5.13 -0.85 -19.35
C GLN A 300 3.68 -0.58 -19.77
N PHE A 301 2.86 -0.09 -18.85
CA PHE A 301 1.43 0.16 -19.06
C PHE A 301 1.17 1.39 -19.93
N THR A 302 1.96 2.45 -19.73
CA THR A 302 1.81 3.74 -20.40
C THR A 302 3.20 4.21 -20.87
N PRO A 303 3.70 3.73 -22.03
CA PRO A 303 4.94 4.25 -22.61
C PRO A 303 4.83 5.76 -22.83
N HIS A 304 5.89 6.50 -22.46
CA HIS A 304 5.94 7.95 -22.61
C HIS A 304 4.74 8.67 -21.96
N ASP A 305 4.39 8.33 -20.73
CA ASP A 305 3.25 8.91 -20.03
C ASP A 305 3.34 10.45 -19.95
N LEU A 306 2.21 11.11 -20.15
CA LEU A 306 2.06 12.57 -20.19
C LEU A 306 0.99 13.10 -19.22
N HIS A 307 0.47 12.24 -18.34
CA HIS A 307 -0.73 12.51 -17.56
C HIS A 307 -0.55 12.27 -16.06
N ASP A 308 0.68 11.96 -15.64
CA ASP A 308 0.96 11.61 -14.24
C ASP A 308 0.16 10.37 -13.80
N TRP A 309 0.13 9.35 -14.69
CA TRP A 309 -0.58 8.09 -14.38
C TRP A 309 0.35 7.03 -13.82
N ASP A 310 0.97 7.35 -12.70
CA ASP A 310 1.74 6.35 -11.94
C ASP A 310 1.18 4.94 -12.08
N ALA A 311 2.02 3.95 -12.32
CA ALA A 311 1.64 2.55 -12.22
C ALA A 311 1.99 1.97 -10.84
N THR A 312 1.68 2.71 -9.79
CA THR A 312 2.03 2.37 -8.39
C THR A 312 0.88 1.71 -7.61
N GLU A 313 -0.12 1.15 -8.30
CA GLU A 313 -1.17 0.37 -7.66
C GLU A 313 -0.62 -0.94 -7.10
N VAL A 314 -1.38 -1.53 -6.18
CA VAL A 314 -1.01 -2.78 -5.50
C VAL A 314 -1.16 -3.98 -6.44
N PRO A 315 -0.08 -4.70 -6.79
CA PRO A 315 -0.19 -5.92 -7.60
C PRO A 315 -0.82 -7.04 -6.77
N ILE A 316 -1.79 -7.75 -7.37
CA ILE A 316 -2.40 -8.93 -6.74
C ILE A 316 -2.01 -10.20 -7.49
N LEU A 317 -1.45 -11.18 -6.76
CA LEU A 317 -1.05 -12.46 -7.33
C LEU A 317 -2.15 -13.51 -7.14
N ALA A 318 -2.35 -14.34 -8.17
CA ALA A 318 -3.25 -15.49 -8.10
C ALA A 318 -2.84 -16.58 -9.10
N ASP A 319 -3.44 -17.75 -8.93
CA ASP A 319 -3.41 -18.83 -9.92
C ASP A 319 -4.82 -18.98 -10.50
N LEU A 320 -4.97 -18.82 -11.82
CA LEU A 320 -6.25 -18.81 -12.51
C LEU A 320 -6.34 -19.87 -13.60
N PRO A 321 -7.51 -20.51 -13.78
CA PRO A 321 -7.75 -21.46 -14.89
C PRO A 321 -7.99 -20.69 -16.19
N ILE A 322 -6.96 -20.50 -16.98
CA ILE A 322 -7.02 -19.78 -18.26
C ILE A 322 -6.58 -20.72 -19.39
N GLY A 323 -7.44 -20.87 -20.42
CA GLY A 323 -7.14 -21.73 -21.57
C GLY A 323 -6.98 -23.21 -21.21
N GLY A 324 -7.71 -23.71 -20.21
CA GLY A 324 -7.64 -25.10 -19.76
C GLY A 324 -6.41 -25.44 -18.90
N GLN A 325 -5.60 -24.46 -18.54
CA GLN A 325 -4.42 -24.63 -17.68
C GLN A 325 -4.46 -23.66 -16.50
N THR A 326 -3.88 -24.06 -15.36
CA THR A 326 -3.65 -23.12 -14.25
C THR A 326 -2.47 -22.21 -14.61
N ARG A 327 -2.76 -20.91 -14.73
CA ARG A 327 -1.76 -19.88 -15.00
C ARG A 327 -1.48 -19.05 -13.77
N LYS A 328 -0.20 -18.80 -13.53
CA LYS A 328 0.29 -17.87 -12.53
C LYS A 328 0.12 -16.46 -13.08
N VAL A 329 -0.69 -15.64 -12.41
CA VAL A 329 -1.01 -14.29 -12.91
C VAL A 329 -0.71 -13.22 -11.86
N VAL A 330 -0.46 -12.01 -12.35
CA VAL A 330 -0.56 -10.78 -11.59
C VAL A 330 -1.68 -9.92 -12.18
N MET A 331 -2.60 -9.49 -11.31
CA MET A 331 -3.74 -8.64 -11.63
C MET A 331 -3.43 -7.20 -11.24
N PHE A 332 -3.79 -6.26 -12.11
CA PHE A 332 -3.44 -4.85 -11.94
C PHE A 332 -4.50 -3.94 -12.57
N ALA A 333 -5.19 -3.13 -11.78
CA ALA A 333 -6.03 -2.05 -12.29
C ALA A 333 -5.19 -0.77 -12.26
N ASN A 334 -4.99 -0.11 -13.40
CA ASN A 334 -4.03 0.98 -13.54
C ASN A 334 -4.71 2.35 -13.63
N ARG A 335 -4.02 3.42 -13.17
CA ARG A 335 -4.49 4.80 -13.28
C ARG A 335 -4.89 5.17 -14.71
N ASN A 336 -4.22 4.61 -15.71
CA ASN A 336 -4.50 4.85 -17.13
C ASN A 336 -5.89 4.40 -17.61
N GLY A 337 -6.67 3.75 -16.73
CA GLY A 337 -8.05 3.34 -16.97
C GLY A 337 -8.23 1.90 -17.48
N PHE A 338 -7.13 1.15 -17.65
CA PHE A 338 -7.18 -0.24 -18.06
C PHE A 338 -6.93 -1.18 -16.88
N TYR A 339 -7.68 -2.28 -16.84
CA TYR A 339 -7.42 -3.46 -16.03
C TYR A 339 -6.57 -4.44 -16.82
N TYR A 340 -5.59 -5.07 -16.14
CA TYR A 340 -4.68 -6.03 -16.73
C TYR A 340 -4.62 -7.32 -15.91
N THR A 341 -4.55 -8.46 -16.63
CA THR A 341 -4.07 -9.74 -16.12
C THR A 341 -2.82 -10.12 -16.92
N LEU A 342 -1.68 -10.19 -16.25
CA LEU A 342 -0.40 -10.54 -16.86
C LEU A 342 0.04 -11.92 -16.37
N ASP A 343 0.75 -12.64 -17.23
CA ASP A 343 1.51 -13.82 -16.83
C ASP A 343 2.64 -13.39 -15.89
N ARG A 344 2.61 -13.79 -14.62
CA ARG A 344 3.57 -13.31 -13.62
C ARG A 344 4.98 -13.90 -13.75
N THR A 345 5.16 -14.90 -14.62
CA THR A 345 6.48 -15.47 -14.93
C THR A 345 7.21 -14.67 -16.00
N THR A 346 6.45 -14.08 -16.94
CA THR A 346 7.02 -13.47 -18.16
C THR A 346 6.67 -12.00 -18.35
N GLY A 347 5.69 -11.46 -17.60
CA GLY A 347 5.15 -10.12 -17.78
C GLY A 347 4.24 -9.97 -19.00
N LYS A 348 3.94 -11.04 -19.75
CA LYS A 348 3.09 -10.96 -20.95
C LYS A 348 1.63 -10.70 -20.59
N VAL A 349 0.99 -9.82 -21.36
CA VAL A 349 -0.45 -9.53 -21.23
C VAL A 349 -1.26 -10.76 -21.63
N ILE A 350 -2.18 -11.16 -20.75
CA ILE A 350 -3.20 -12.16 -21.01
C ILE A 350 -4.55 -11.46 -21.28
N VAL A 351 -4.88 -10.47 -20.45
CA VAL A 351 -6.09 -9.65 -20.56
C VAL A 351 -5.71 -8.20 -20.35
N ALA A 352 -6.24 -7.32 -21.19
CA ALA A 352 -6.23 -5.87 -20.97
C ALA A 352 -7.55 -5.28 -21.46
N LYS A 353 -8.31 -4.63 -20.57
CA LYS A 353 -9.64 -4.06 -20.86
C LYS A 353 -9.81 -2.74 -20.14
N PRO A 354 -10.44 -1.73 -20.77
CA PRO A 354 -10.80 -0.52 -20.07
C PRO A 354 -11.84 -0.86 -18.99
N PHE A 355 -11.58 -0.43 -17.76
CA PHE A 355 -12.55 -0.60 -16.67
C PHE A 355 -13.23 0.73 -16.28
N VAL A 356 -12.76 1.86 -16.84
CA VAL A 356 -13.36 3.18 -16.80
C VAL A 356 -13.32 3.80 -18.21
N VAL A 357 -13.96 4.96 -18.40
CA VAL A 357 -13.88 5.70 -19.66
C VAL A 357 -12.44 6.16 -19.91
N THR A 358 -11.92 5.86 -21.12
CA THR A 358 -10.60 6.28 -21.59
C THR A 358 -10.73 7.05 -22.89
N THR A 359 -10.03 8.19 -23.00
CA THR A 359 -10.00 9.01 -24.23
C THR A 359 -8.59 9.17 -24.81
N TRP A 360 -7.59 8.57 -24.18
CA TRP A 360 -6.18 8.61 -24.62
C TRP A 360 -5.78 7.39 -25.46
N ALA A 361 -6.41 6.25 -25.21
CA ALA A 361 -6.16 5.01 -25.94
C ALA A 361 -7.48 4.27 -26.17
N LYS A 362 -7.60 3.65 -27.36
CA LYS A 362 -8.75 2.84 -27.75
C LYS A 362 -8.73 1.47 -27.07
N GLU A 363 -7.56 0.83 -27.08
CA GLU A 363 -7.33 -0.53 -26.60
C GLU A 363 -5.84 -0.76 -26.35
N ILE A 364 -5.49 -1.87 -25.73
CA ILE A 364 -4.13 -2.38 -25.69
C ILE A 364 -3.99 -3.38 -26.85
N GLY A 365 -3.05 -3.12 -27.74
CA GLY A 365 -2.80 -3.93 -28.93
C GLY A 365 -2.23 -5.32 -28.62
N ALA A 366 -2.17 -6.17 -29.63
CA ALA A 366 -1.62 -7.52 -29.51
C ALA A 366 -0.12 -7.56 -29.14
N ASP A 367 0.58 -6.47 -29.38
CA ASP A 367 1.97 -6.23 -28.97
C ASP A 367 2.11 -5.79 -27.51
N GLY A 368 0.98 -5.63 -26.80
CA GLY A 368 0.93 -5.14 -25.44
C GLY A 368 1.04 -3.62 -25.29
N ARG A 369 1.02 -2.85 -26.37
CA ARG A 369 1.12 -1.39 -26.35
C ARG A 369 -0.25 -0.73 -26.54
N PRO A 370 -0.47 0.47 -25.95
CA PRO A 370 -1.72 1.21 -26.16
C PRO A 370 -1.85 1.70 -27.61
N VAL A 371 -3.04 1.54 -28.18
CA VAL A 371 -3.43 2.13 -29.46
C VAL A 371 -3.97 3.53 -29.18
N LEU A 372 -3.10 4.54 -29.34
CA LEU A 372 -3.37 5.91 -28.92
C LEU A 372 -4.50 6.54 -29.74
N LEU A 373 -5.30 7.39 -29.09
CA LEU A 373 -6.29 8.25 -29.69
C LEU A 373 -5.73 9.69 -29.85
N PRO A 374 -6.16 10.47 -30.86
CA PRO A 374 -5.70 11.84 -31.03
C PRO A 374 -6.27 12.77 -29.95
N GLY A 375 -5.57 13.90 -29.69
CA GLY A 375 -6.07 14.99 -28.87
C GLY A 375 -5.82 14.84 -27.36
N HIS A 376 -5.13 13.77 -26.91
CA HIS A 376 -4.83 13.55 -25.50
C HIS A 376 -3.53 14.23 -25.02
N VAL A 377 -2.68 14.70 -25.93
CA VAL A 377 -1.35 15.24 -25.57
C VAL A 377 -1.49 16.61 -24.92
N PRO A 378 -0.99 16.78 -23.66
CA PRO A 378 -0.97 18.06 -22.97
C PRO A 378 -0.24 19.14 -23.77
N ASN A 379 -0.74 20.38 -23.72
CA ASN A 379 -0.15 21.53 -24.40
C ASN A 379 -0.54 22.82 -23.65
N GLU A 380 0.00 23.98 -24.07
CA GLU A 380 -0.28 25.27 -23.43
C GLU A 380 -1.75 25.70 -23.48
N LYS A 381 -2.53 25.21 -24.46
CA LYS A 381 -3.97 25.53 -24.60
C LYS A 381 -4.86 24.59 -23.83
N GLY A 382 -4.30 23.48 -23.36
CA GLY A 382 -4.99 22.41 -22.66
C GLY A 382 -5.54 21.33 -23.60
N ALA A 383 -5.47 20.06 -23.12
CA ALA A 383 -6.05 18.89 -23.76
C ALA A 383 -6.95 18.15 -22.75
N VAL A 384 -8.22 17.94 -23.10
CA VAL A 384 -9.15 17.21 -22.23
C VAL A 384 -8.92 15.71 -22.39
N THR A 385 -8.62 15.03 -21.26
CA THR A 385 -8.34 13.59 -21.26
C THR A 385 -9.02 12.91 -20.08
N CYS A 386 -9.53 11.71 -20.30
CA CYS A 386 -10.05 10.79 -19.29
C CYS A 386 -9.18 9.52 -19.28
N PRO A 387 -8.84 9.01 -18.08
CA PRO A 387 -9.12 9.53 -16.73
C PRO A 387 -8.39 10.86 -16.41
N ASP A 388 -8.74 11.45 -15.24
CA ASP A 388 -7.99 12.57 -14.66
C ASP A 388 -6.62 12.11 -14.11
N LEU A 389 -5.79 13.01 -13.58
CA LEU A 389 -4.47 12.67 -13.02
C LEU A 389 -4.53 11.67 -11.84
N THR A 390 -5.65 11.64 -11.11
CA THR A 390 -5.85 10.65 -10.05
C THR A 390 -6.12 9.25 -10.62
N GLY A 391 -6.50 9.18 -11.88
CA GLY A 391 -6.67 7.94 -12.64
C GLY A 391 -8.05 7.30 -12.52
N GLY A 392 -8.23 6.21 -13.28
CA GLY A 392 -9.41 5.34 -13.20
C GLY A 392 -9.51 4.60 -11.86
N THR A 393 -8.40 4.44 -11.17
CA THR A 393 -8.17 4.08 -9.77
C THR A 393 -6.86 4.70 -9.32
N ASN A 394 -6.39 4.40 -8.11
CA ASN A 394 -5.09 4.81 -7.62
C ASN A 394 -4.54 3.76 -6.66
N PHE A 395 -3.57 4.08 -5.80
CA PHE A 395 -2.97 3.21 -4.80
C PHE A 395 -3.96 2.60 -3.78
N TYR A 396 -5.23 2.91 -3.87
CA TYR A 396 -6.29 2.34 -2.99
C TYR A 396 -6.28 0.83 -3.08
N PRO A 397 -6.03 0.09 -1.97
CA PRO A 397 -5.84 -1.34 -2.05
C PRO A 397 -7.06 -2.05 -2.68
N PRO A 398 -6.88 -2.77 -3.79
CA PRO A 398 -7.91 -3.66 -4.33
C PRO A 398 -8.02 -4.93 -3.48
N SER A 399 -8.98 -5.80 -3.79
CA SER A 399 -9.09 -7.12 -3.19
C SER A 399 -9.39 -8.19 -4.24
N PHE A 400 -9.00 -9.43 -3.97
CA PHE A 400 -9.33 -10.57 -4.82
C PHE A 400 -9.92 -11.70 -3.97
N ASP A 401 -11.13 -12.15 -4.32
CA ASP A 401 -11.75 -13.33 -3.72
C ASP A 401 -11.39 -14.57 -4.55
N PRO A 402 -10.56 -15.47 -4.02
CA PRO A 402 -10.13 -16.66 -4.74
C PRO A 402 -11.27 -17.68 -4.98
N ALA A 403 -12.29 -17.70 -4.11
CA ALA A 403 -13.40 -18.64 -4.24
C ALA A 403 -14.33 -18.27 -5.42
N THR A 404 -14.63 -16.98 -5.57
CA THR A 404 -15.45 -16.48 -6.69
C THR A 404 -14.65 -16.05 -7.90
N ARG A 405 -13.30 -16.02 -7.78
CA ARG A 405 -12.36 -15.52 -8.79
C ARG A 405 -12.77 -14.13 -9.25
N THR A 406 -12.91 -13.23 -8.31
CA THR A 406 -13.37 -11.88 -8.60
C THR A 406 -12.38 -10.85 -8.04
N PHE A 407 -11.96 -9.94 -8.91
CA PHE A 407 -11.14 -8.79 -8.56
C PHE A 407 -12.04 -7.59 -8.26
N PHE A 408 -11.81 -6.91 -7.13
CA PHE A 408 -12.60 -5.77 -6.68
C PHE A 408 -11.75 -4.51 -6.60
N VAL A 409 -12.26 -3.43 -7.14
CA VAL A 409 -11.53 -2.16 -7.22
C VAL A 409 -12.47 -0.97 -7.01
N THR A 410 -11.92 0.08 -6.37
CA THR A 410 -12.53 1.41 -6.34
C THR A 410 -12.20 2.11 -7.65
N ALA A 411 -13.22 2.40 -8.44
CA ALA A 411 -13.12 3.03 -9.75
C ALA A 411 -13.57 4.50 -9.71
N ARG A 412 -13.04 5.32 -10.64
CA ARG A 412 -13.29 6.75 -10.74
C ARG A 412 -13.58 7.10 -12.21
N GLU A 413 -14.74 7.69 -12.47
CA GLU A 413 -15.11 8.24 -13.78
C GLU A 413 -14.92 9.74 -13.76
N THR A 414 -13.71 10.19 -14.11
CA THR A 414 -13.28 11.57 -14.02
C THR A 414 -12.42 11.95 -15.21
N CYS A 415 -12.48 13.22 -15.63
CA CYS A 415 -11.66 13.75 -16.72
C CYS A 415 -10.98 15.05 -16.27
N MET A 416 -9.95 15.47 -17.00
CA MET A 416 -9.17 16.66 -16.67
C MET A 416 -8.68 17.35 -17.95
N THR A 417 -8.56 18.67 -17.92
CA THR A 417 -7.79 19.44 -18.92
C THR A 417 -6.34 19.47 -18.46
N TYR A 418 -5.45 18.94 -19.26
CA TYR A 418 -4.02 18.90 -18.99
C TYR A 418 -3.30 19.99 -19.77
N TYR A 419 -2.47 20.75 -19.07
CA TYR A 419 -1.61 21.80 -19.62
C TYR A 419 -0.16 21.40 -19.50
N ALA A 420 0.68 21.78 -20.48
CA ALA A 420 2.11 21.51 -20.44
C ALA A 420 2.91 22.75 -20.87
N TRP A 421 4.04 22.96 -20.19
CA TRP A 421 5.06 23.95 -20.51
C TRP A 421 6.44 23.42 -20.13
N LYS A 422 7.48 24.00 -20.74
CA LYS A 422 8.87 23.60 -20.44
C LYS A 422 9.24 24.02 -19.03
N PRO A 423 9.59 23.07 -18.13
CA PRO A 423 10.03 23.39 -16.77
C PRO A 423 11.52 23.73 -16.74
N GLU A 424 11.93 24.45 -15.69
CA GLU A 424 13.31 24.60 -15.26
C GLU A 424 13.55 23.66 -14.06
N TYR A 425 14.71 23.00 -14.06
CA TYR A 425 15.04 22.06 -12.97
C TYR A 425 15.87 22.77 -11.88
N THR A 426 15.39 22.69 -10.65
CA THR A 426 16.12 23.01 -9.43
C THR A 426 15.94 21.85 -8.45
N ALA A 427 17.04 21.34 -7.90
CA ALA A 427 16.99 20.20 -6.99
C ALA A 427 16.13 20.52 -5.75
N GLY A 428 15.19 19.61 -5.42
CA GLY A 428 14.26 19.76 -4.30
C GLY A 428 13.06 20.67 -4.58
N GLU A 429 12.93 21.24 -5.77
CA GLU A 429 11.76 22.02 -6.22
C GLU A 429 10.91 21.21 -7.19
N ARG A 430 9.63 21.59 -7.33
CA ARG A 430 8.71 20.91 -8.24
C ARG A 430 9.15 21.03 -9.69
N PHE A 431 9.21 19.88 -10.38
CA PHE A 431 9.68 19.74 -11.76
C PHE A 431 8.61 19.03 -12.63
N THR A 432 7.36 19.42 -12.55
CA THR A 432 6.26 18.72 -13.24
C THR A 432 6.07 19.14 -14.70
N GLY A 433 6.40 20.38 -15.05
CA GLY A 433 6.28 20.88 -16.44
C GLY A 433 4.84 20.99 -16.91
N GLY A 434 3.89 21.24 -16.02
CA GLY A 434 2.49 21.38 -16.37
C GLY A 434 1.58 21.40 -15.16
N ALA A 435 0.28 21.32 -15.42
CA ALA A 435 -0.79 21.24 -14.42
C ALA A 435 -2.04 20.61 -15.02
N GLY A 436 -2.90 20.10 -14.12
CA GLY A 436 -4.24 19.64 -14.47
C GLY A 436 -5.31 20.57 -13.91
N GLN A 437 -6.34 20.84 -14.68
CA GLN A 437 -7.56 21.49 -14.23
C GLN A 437 -8.72 20.51 -14.38
N ARG A 438 -9.38 20.17 -13.29
CA ARG A 438 -10.56 19.31 -13.37
C ARG A 438 -11.58 19.95 -14.29
N VAL A 439 -11.96 19.24 -15.33
CA VAL A 439 -13.13 19.58 -16.10
C VAL A 439 -14.29 19.50 -15.12
N LYS A 440 -15.05 20.59 -14.98
CA LYS A 440 -16.35 20.43 -14.34
C LYS A 440 -17.15 19.55 -15.30
N PRO A 441 -17.36 18.28 -15.02
CA PRO A 441 -18.40 17.55 -15.72
C PRO A 441 -19.69 18.30 -15.42
N SER A 442 -20.67 18.22 -16.27
CA SER A 442 -22.03 18.37 -15.77
C SER A 442 -22.08 17.50 -14.50
N GLU A 443 -22.59 18.00 -13.39
CA GLU A 443 -22.53 17.31 -12.06
C GLU A 443 -23.02 15.86 -12.11
N SER A 444 -23.63 15.44 -13.21
CA SER A 444 -24.10 14.10 -13.53
C SER A 444 -23.04 13.14 -14.11
N GLU A 445 -21.84 13.58 -14.48
CA GLU A 445 -20.89 12.75 -15.26
C GLU A 445 -19.71 12.22 -14.44
N ALA A 446 -19.21 12.94 -13.41
CA ALA A 446 -18.17 12.45 -12.53
C ALA A 446 -18.74 11.65 -11.38
N TYR A 447 -18.36 10.38 -11.25
CA TYR A 447 -18.79 9.53 -10.14
C TYR A 447 -17.70 8.54 -9.75
N GLY A 448 -17.82 7.99 -8.55
CA GLY A 448 -17.04 6.85 -8.10
C GLY A 448 -17.83 5.55 -8.23
N ALA A 449 -17.15 4.43 -8.18
CA ALA A 449 -17.81 3.14 -8.13
C ALA A 449 -16.95 2.08 -7.42
N LEU A 450 -17.60 1.09 -6.82
CA LEU A 450 -16.99 -0.19 -6.52
C LEU A 450 -17.32 -1.14 -7.67
N ARG A 451 -16.30 -1.73 -8.27
CA ARG A 451 -16.44 -2.63 -9.43
C ARG A 451 -15.88 -4.01 -9.13
N ALA A 452 -16.64 -5.03 -9.54
CA ALA A 452 -16.19 -6.41 -9.59
C ALA A 452 -15.82 -6.76 -11.03
N ILE A 453 -14.61 -7.24 -11.23
CA ILE A 453 -14.04 -7.56 -12.53
C ILE A 453 -13.73 -9.07 -12.57
N ASP A 454 -14.09 -9.72 -13.67
CA ASP A 454 -13.63 -11.07 -13.95
C ASP A 454 -12.18 -11.02 -14.44
N PRO A 455 -11.21 -11.59 -13.72
CA PRO A 455 -9.81 -11.49 -14.11
C PRO A 455 -9.42 -12.35 -15.32
N ILE A 456 -10.29 -13.25 -15.75
CA ILE A 456 -10.06 -14.12 -16.91
C ILE A 456 -10.48 -13.43 -18.21
N THR A 457 -11.54 -12.61 -18.15
CA THR A 457 -12.08 -11.92 -19.33
C THR A 457 -11.86 -10.41 -19.32
N GLY A 458 -11.60 -9.82 -18.16
CA GLY A 458 -11.55 -8.37 -17.95
C GLY A 458 -12.91 -7.71 -17.89
N GLU A 459 -14.00 -8.48 -17.99
CA GLU A 459 -15.36 -7.94 -18.02
C GLU A 459 -15.85 -7.57 -16.61
N ARG A 460 -16.64 -6.50 -16.52
CA ARG A 460 -17.27 -6.08 -15.28
C ARG A 460 -18.47 -6.99 -14.93
N LYS A 461 -18.39 -7.69 -13.79
CA LYS A 461 -19.47 -8.53 -13.25
C LYS A 461 -20.60 -7.70 -12.68
N TRP A 462 -20.25 -6.66 -11.89
CA TRP A 462 -21.21 -5.71 -11.32
C TRP A 462 -20.55 -4.38 -11.00
N GLU A 463 -21.38 -3.37 -10.76
CA GLU A 463 -20.99 -2.02 -10.33
C GLU A 463 -21.92 -1.54 -9.23
N PHE A 464 -21.36 -0.95 -8.17
CA PHE A 464 -22.06 -0.16 -7.18
C PHE A 464 -21.60 1.30 -7.30
N LYS A 465 -22.46 2.17 -7.81
CA LYS A 465 -22.17 3.60 -8.00
C LYS A 465 -22.13 4.34 -6.68
N LEU A 466 -21.17 5.24 -6.55
CA LEU A 466 -21.00 6.20 -5.47
C LEU A 466 -21.34 7.60 -6.00
N LEU A 467 -21.86 8.47 -5.16
CA LEU A 467 -22.24 9.84 -5.54
C LEU A 467 -21.04 10.67 -5.99
N SER A 468 -19.87 10.43 -5.39
CA SER A 468 -18.60 11.11 -5.68
C SER A 468 -17.47 10.10 -5.81
N PRO A 469 -16.37 10.45 -6.52
CA PRO A 469 -15.19 9.60 -6.57
C PRO A 469 -14.62 9.33 -5.19
N SER A 470 -14.49 8.04 -4.82
CA SER A 470 -13.93 7.60 -3.54
C SER A 470 -12.42 7.36 -3.64
N THR A 471 -11.77 7.36 -2.48
CA THR A 471 -10.36 7.03 -2.28
C THR A 471 -10.18 5.84 -1.34
N ALA A 472 -11.26 5.14 -0.98
CA ALA A 472 -11.22 3.99 -0.10
C ALA A 472 -10.77 2.73 -0.83
N GLY A 473 -9.93 1.93 -0.18
CA GLY A 473 -9.61 0.58 -0.62
C GLY A 473 -10.70 -0.44 -0.26
N VAL A 474 -10.48 -1.68 -0.64
CA VAL A 474 -11.44 -2.79 -0.51
C VAL A 474 -10.88 -3.89 0.39
N LEU A 475 -11.74 -4.44 1.25
CA LEU A 475 -11.52 -5.70 1.99
C LEU A 475 -12.65 -6.66 1.63
N THR A 476 -12.34 -7.91 1.27
CA THR A 476 -13.36 -8.97 1.16
C THR A 476 -13.17 -10.04 2.22
N THR A 477 -14.24 -10.79 2.49
CA THR A 477 -14.22 -11.89 3.47
C THR A 477 -14.84 -13.14 2.89
N ALA A 478 -14.44 -14.31 3.40
CA ALA A 478 -14.99 -15.61 3.00
C ALA A 478 -16.49 -15.76 3.32
N SER A 479 -17.06 -14.89 4.15
CA SER A 479 -18.51 -14.83 4.39
C SER A 479 -19.31 -14.26 3.23
N GLY A 480 -18.64 -13.69 2.20
CA GLY A 480 -19.28 -13.03 1.07
C GLY A 480 -19.54 -11.54 1.26
N LEU A 481 -18.83 -10.88 2.19
CA LEU A 481 -18.88 -9.44 2.37
C LEU A 481 -17.75 -8.73 1.64
N LEU A 482 -18.05 -7.53 1.16
CA LEU A 482 -17.10 -6.54 0.71
C LEU A 482 -17.25 -5.30 1.58
N PHE A 483 -16.15 -4.83 2.20
CA PHE A 483 -16.10 -3.58 2.95
C PHE A 483 -15.28 -2.55 2.19
N SER A 484 -15.77 -1.31 2.17
CA SER A 484 -15.10 -0.13 1.58
C SER A 484 -15.69 1.15 2.17
N GLY A 485 -15.40 2.30 1.58
CA GLY A 485 -15.96 3.59 1.97
C GLY A 485 -16.31 4.47 0.78
N ASP A 486 -17.08 5.53 1.03
CA ASP A 486 -17.35 6.58 0.06
C ASP A 486 -16.70 7.92 0.44
N ALA A 487 -16.79 8.90 -0.45
CA ALA A 487 -16.24 10.23 -0.23
C ALA A 487 -17.04 11.04 0.82
N ASP A 488 -18.28 10.64 1.12
CA ASP A 488 -19.12 11.29 2.11
C ASP A 488 -18.84 10.79 3.53
N GLY A 489 -17.87 9.88 3.69
CA GLY A 489 -17.44 9.33 4.98
C GLY A 489 -18.28 8.17 5.49
N ASN A 490 -18.98 7.46 4.62
CA ASN A 490 -19.65 6.23 5.00
C ASN A 490 -18.70 5.03 4.90
N LEU A 491 -18.71 4.17 5.91
CA LEU A 491 -18.28 2.78 5.84
C LEU A 491 -19.42 1.98 5.19
N LEU A 492 -19.05 1.22 4.16
CA LEU A 492 -20.00 0.44 3.36
C LEU A 492 -19.74 -1.06 3.54
N ALA A 493 -20.80 -1.86 3.64
CA ALA A 493 -20.76 -3.31 3.53
C ALA A 493 -21.70 -3.77 2.40
N LEU A 494 -21.12 -4.42 1.39
CA LEU A 494 -21.85 -4.96 0.24
C LEU A 494 -21.79 -6.49 0.24
N ASP A 495 -22.79 -7.11 -0.38
CA ASP A 495 -22.69 -8.49 -0.83
C ASP A 495 -21.67 -8.56 -1.97
N SER A 496 -20.59 -9.32 -1.80
CA SER A 496 -19.46 -9.36 -2.74
C SER A 496 -19.81 -9.99 -4.09
N ARG A 497 -20.88 -10.82 -4.15
CA ARG A 497 -21.29 -11.49 -5.39
C ARG A 497 -22.16 -10.62 -6.27
N SER A 498 -23.01 -9.78 -5.66
CA SER A 498 -24.02 -8.98 -6.38
C SER A 498 -23.77 -7.47 -6.37
N GLY A 499 -22.88 -6.96 -5.51
CA GLY A 499 -22.69 -5.54 -5.30
C GLY A 499 -23.84 -4.86 -4.54
N LYS A 500 -24.80 -5.64 -3.99
CA LYS A 500 -25.93 -5.08 -3.24
C LYS A 500 -25.45 -4.49 -1.91
N LEU A 501 -25.82 -3.24 -1.62
CA LEU A 501 -25.58 -2.62 -0.32
C LEU A 501 -26.39 -3.34 0.75
N LEU A 502 -25.72 -3.83 1.79
CA LEU A 502 -26.30 -4.50 2.95
C LEU A 502 -26.37 -3.59 4.17
N TRP A 503 -25.34 -2.75 4.34
CA TRP A 503 -25.22 -1.86 5.50
C TRP A 503 -24.30 -0.69 5.20
N ARG A 504 -24.55 0.43 5.84
CA ARG A 504 -23.67 1.61 5.86
C ARG A 504 -23.68 2.29 7.21
N TYR A 505 -22.59 2.95 7.54
CA TYR A 505 -22.48 3.75 8.74
C TYR A 505 -21.64 5.01 8.47
N GLN A 506 -22.14 6.18 8.92
CA GLN A 506 -21.44 7.45 8.79
C GLN A 506 -20.32 7.54 9.82
N MET A 507 -19.06 7.51 9.35
CA MET A 507 -17.84 7.58 10.17
C MET A 507 -17.44 9.00 10.57
N GLY A 508 -18.01 10.03 9.93
CA GLY A 508 -17.66 11.43 10.11
C GLY A 508 -16.48 11.91 9.24
N ALA A 509 -15.75 10.99 8.61
CA ALA A 509 -14.69 11.30 7.65
C ALA A 509 -14.50 10.12 6.68
N PRO A 510 -14.03 10.36 5.43
CA PRO A 510 -13.79 9.29 4.48
C PRO A 510 -12.61 8.40 4.88
N LEU A 511 -12.60 7.16 4.36
CA LEU A 511 -11.41 6.33 4.29
C LEU A 511 -10.53 6.89 3.15
N HIS A 512 -9.28 7.26 3.44
CA HIS A 512 -8.39 7.85 2.44
C HIS A 512 -7.17 6.96 2.20
N GLY A 513 -7.07 6.37 1.00
CA GLY A 513 -5.93 5.54 0.60
C GLY A 513 -5.76 4.26 1.41
N THR A 514 -6.73 3.91 2.24
CA THR A 514 -6.70 2.76 3.14
C THR A 514 -7.92 1.86 2.94
N SER A 515 -7.86 0.66 3.47
CA SER A 515 -9.01 -0.23 3.54
C SER A 515 -9.17 -0.80 4.94
N PRO A 516 -10.36 -1.29 5.31
CA PRO A 516 -10.53 -2.03 6.55
C PRO A 516 -9.62 -3.26 6.62
N THR A 517 -9.31 -3.69 7.85
CA THR A 517 -8.68 -4.99 8.16
C THR A 517 -9.55 -5.73 9.17
N THR A 518 -9.35 -7.04 9.32
CA THR A 518 -10.17 -7.83 10.25
C THR A 518 -9.34 -8.91 10.94
N TYR A 519 -9.67 -9.17 12.21
CA TYR A 519 -8.95 -10.10 13.08
C TYR A 519 -9.89 -10.67 14.15
N ILE A 520 -9.45 -11.68 14.89
CA ILE A 520 -10.18 -12.26 16.02
C ILE A 520 -9.44 -11.99 17.33
N ILE A 521 -10.18 -11.54 18.34
CA ILE A 521 -9.74 -11.44 19.72
C ILE A 521 -10.80 -12.10 20.60
N ASP A 522 -10.33 -12.99 21.51
CA ASP A 522 -11.18 -13.69 22.47
C ASP A 522 -12.40 -14.37 21.79
N GLY A 523 -12.15 -14.98 20.61
CA GLY A 523 -13.17 -15.67 19.82
C GLY A 523 -14.14 -14.76 19.07
N ARG A 524 -13.98 -13.44 19.09
CA ARG A 524 -14.85 -12.45 18.45
C ARG A 524 -14.14 -11.76 17.29
N GLN A 525 -14.80 -11.76 16.13
CA GLN A 525 -14.29 -11.06 14.94
C GLN A 525 -14.44 -9.54 15.09
N HIS A 526 -13.35 -8.83 14.83
CA HIS A 526 -13.28 -7.37 14.78
C HIS A 526 -13.05 -6.92 13.34
N LEU A 527 -13.71 -5.81 12.96
CA LEU A 527 -13.42 -5.05 11.74
C LEU A 527 -12.76 -3.74 12.18
N LEU A 528 -11.54 -3.48 11.73
CA LEU A 528 -10.78 -2.27 12.04
C LEU A 528 -10.84 -1.31 10.87
N VAL A 529 -11.25 -0.08 11.12
CA VAL A 529 -11.51 0.93 10.07
C VAL A 529 -10.76 2.22 10.38
N PRO A 530 -9.75 2.57 9.58
CA PRO A 530 -9.17 3.92 9.59
C PRO A 530 -10.10 4.90 8.87
N SER A 531 -10.36 6.07 9.47
CA SER A 531 -11.23 7.11 8.88
C SER A 531 -10.80 8.49 9.39
N GLY A 532 -10.48 9.41 8.50
CA GLY A 532 -9.98 10.73 8.86
C GLY A 532 -8.75 10.65 9.76
N THR A 533 -8.88 11.05 11.03
CA THR A 533 -7.82 10.98 12.05
C THR A 533 -8.09 9.92 13.13
N THR A 534 -9.00 8.98 12.86
CA THR A 534 -9.42 7.96 13.83
C THR A 534 -9.17 6.55 13.33
N LEU A 535 -9.07 5.62 14.27
CA LEU A 535 -9.06 4.19 14.04
C LEU A 535 -10.15 3.58 14.91
N THR A 536 -11.17 2.97 14.30
CA THR A 536 -12.34 2.43 15.00
C THR A 536 -12.43 0.91 14.83
N ALA A 537 -12.57 0.18 15.91
CA ALA A 537 -12.85 -1.25 15.89
C ALA A 537 -14.35 -1.51 16.03
N TRP A 538 -14.86 -2.40 15.20
CA TRP A 538 -16.26 -2.81 15.12
C TRP A 538 -16.38 -4.30 15.39
N ALA A 539 -17.47 -4.73 16.01
CA ALA A 539 -17.82 -6.15 16.11
C ALA A 539 -19.32 -6.35 16.27
N LEU A 540 -19.77 -7.60 16.18
CA LEU A 540 -21.15 -7.95 16.53
C LEU A 540 -21.34 -7.77 18.06
N PRO A 541 -22.54 -7.39 18.54
CA PRO A 541 -22.85 -7.39 19.98
C PRO A 541 -22.63 -8.78 20.60
N GLN A 542 -22.30 -8.82 21.90
CA GLN A 542 -22.26 -10.08 22.68
C GLN A 542 -23.66 -10.58 22.93
#